data_91a5c3676de3e03d4e1bbd0d72c9915c
#
_entry.id   91a5c3676de3e03d4e1bbd0d72c9915c
#
_cell.length_a   1.000
_cell.length_b   1.000
_cell.length_c   1.000
_cell.angle_alpha   90.00
_cell.angle_beta   90.00
_cell.angle_gamma   90.00
#
_symmetry.space_group_name_H-M   'P 1'
#
loop_
_entity.id
_entity.type
_entity.pdbx_description
1 polymer ?
#
loop_
_entity_poly.entity_id
_entity_poly.type
_entity_poly.pdbx_seq_one_letter_code
_entity_poly.pdbx_strand_id
1 'polypeptide(L)' 'MNDHDVKKRMMELMEPINRQIMMCDDREDLLMLASCMMILVKDLFDNEIGEEGRKLMFKDLV' A
#
# COMPACT_ATOMS: atom_id res chain seq x y z
N MET A 1 -19.23 -8.47 -7.34
CA MET A 1 -18.48 -7.33 -7.93
C MET A 1 -17.70 -7.82 -9.13
N ASN A 2 -17.78 -7.15 -10.29
CA ASN A 2 -17.05 -7.59 -11.47
C ASN A 2 -15.63 -6.98 -11.50
N ASP A 3 -14.79 -7.46 -12.42
CA ASP A 3 -13.40 -7.01 -12.51
C ASP A 3 -13.27 -5.51 -12.78
N HIS A 4 -14.20 -4.96 -13.56
CA HIS A 4 -14.19 -3.53 -13.87
C HIS A 4 -14.40 -2.68 -12.62
N ASP A 5 -15.35 -3.06 -11.77
CA ASP A 5 -15.64 -2.34 -10.53
C ASP A 5 -14.49 -2.41 -9.55
N VAL A 6 -13.84 -3.57 -9.46
CA VAL A 6 -12.68 -3.76 -8.59
C VAL A 6 -11.53 -2.87 -9.04
N LYS A 7 -11.23 -2.86 -10.33
CA LYS A 7 -10.15 -2.04 -10.90
C LYS A 7 -10.40 -0.56 -10.67
N LYS A 8 -11.65 -0.12 -10.89
CA LYS A 8 -12.03 1.28 -10.68
C LYS A 8 -11.80 1.69 -9.23
N ARG A 9 -12.22 0.84 -8.29
CA ARG A 9 -12.04 1.12 -6.86
C ARG A 9 -10.57 1.15 -6.48
N MET A 10 -9.77 0.25 -7.03
CA MET A 10 -8.33 0.23 -6.79
C MET A 10 -7.69 1.53 -7.25
N MET A 11 -8.06 2.03 -8.44
CA MET A 11 -7.52 3.28 -8.95
C MET A 11 -7.90 4.45 -8.06
N GLU A 12 -9.15 4.49 -7.58
CA GLU A 12 -9.60 5.53 -6.67
C GLU A 12 -8.80 5.55 -5.37
N LEU A 13 -8.51 4.35 -4.84
CA LEU A 13 -7.75 4.22 -3.60
C LEU A 13 -6.28 4.57 -3.80
N MET A 14 -5.73 4.26 -4.98
CA MET A 14 -4.32 4.51 -5.28
C MET A 14 -4.03 5.97 -5.60
N GLU A 15 -5.00 6.72 -6.09
CA GLU A 15 -4.77 8.09 -6.54
C GLU A 15 -4.15 8.99 -5.47
N PRO A 16 -4.67 9.08 -4.24
CA PRO A 16 -4.04 9.93 -3.23
C PRO A 16 -2.65 9.48 -2.86
N ILE A 17 -2.39 8.16 -2.91
CA ILE A 17 -1.06 7.61 -2.63
C ILE A 17 -0.09 8.02 -3.73
N ASN A 18 -0.48 7.88 -4.99
CA ASN A 18 0.33 8.30 -6.13
C ASN A 18 0.62 9.81 -6.08
N ARG A 19 -0.37 10.60 -5.68
CA ARG A 19 -0.20 12.04 -5.54
C ARG A 19 0.86 12.36 -4.49
N GLN A 20 0.82 11.66 -3.37
CA GLN A 20 1.80 11.85 -2.31
C GLN A 20 3.21 11.51 -2.79
N ILE A 21 3.34 10.43 -3.57
CA ILE A 21 4.62 10.05 -4.17
C ILE A 21 5.14 11.15 -5.08
N MET A 22 4.27 11.73 -5.91
CA MET A 22 4.64 12.79 -6.84
C MET A 22 5.04 14.08 -6.13
N MET A 23 4.59 14.29 -4.91
CA MET A 23 4.94 15.48 -4.11
C MET A 23 6.32 15.38 -3.46
N CYS A 24 6.94 14.21 -3.47
CA CYS A 24 8.29 14.06 -2.94
C CYS A 24 9.29 14.64 -3.94
N ASP A 25 10.10 15.59 -3.48
CA ASP A 25 11.00 16.34 -4.34
C ASP A 25 12.33 15.64 -4.58
N ASP A 26 12.76 14.81 -3.62
CA ASP A 26 14.05 14.15 -3.74
C ASP A 26 13.96 12.66 -3.40
N ARG A 27 15.07 11.97 -3.65
CA ARG A 27 15.16 10.53 -3.46
C ARG A 27 15.03 10.12 -2.00
N GLU A 28 15.57 10.91 -1.09
CA GLU A 28 15.51 10.61 0.34
C GLU A 28 14.07 10.63 0.85
N ASP A 29 13.31 11.64 0.43
CA ASP A 29 11.91 11.73 0.79
C ASP A 29 11.11 10.55 0.23
N LEU A 30 11.40 10.14 -1.01
CA LEU A 30 10.75 8.98 -1.61
C LEU A 30 11.03 7.70 -0.82
N LEU A 31 12.27 7.50 -0.40
CA LEU A 31 12.65 6.31 0.36
C LEU A 31 12.03 6.32 1.75
N MET A 32 11.97 7.49 2.39
CA MET A 32 11.30 7.62 3.69
C MET A 32 9.81 7.34 3.57
N LEU A 33 9.17 7.86 2.53
CA LEU A 33 7.76 7.61 2.27
C LEU A 33 7.51 6.12 2.05
N ALA A 34 8.34 5.47 1.25
CA ALA A 34 8.21 4.04 0.99
C ALA A 34 8.32 3.23 2.28
N SER A 35 9.28 3.60 3.15
CA SER A 35 9.45 2.93 4.44
C SER A 35 8.23 3.13 5.34
N CYS A 36 7.70 4.35 5.38
CA CYS A 36 6.49 4.64 6.15
C CYS A 36 5.29 3.85 5.62
N MET A 37 5.16 3.75 4.29
CA MET A 37 4.07 2.99 3.70
C MET A 37 4.14 1.50 4.05
N MET A 38 5.35 0.94 4.11
CA MET A 38 5.52 -0.46 4.52
C MET A 38 5.03 -0.68 5.95
N ILE A 39 5.34 0.23 6.84
CA ILE A 39 4.88 0.15 8.23
C ILE A 39 3.36 0.22 8.30
N LEU A 40 2.77 1.16 7.58
CA LEU A 40 1.31 1.33 7.56
C LEU A 40 0.62 0.12 6.97
N VAL A 41 1.17 -0.43 5.87
CA VAL A 41 0.62 -1.63 5.24
C VAL A 41 0.67 -2.82 6.19
N LYS A 42 1.79 -3.00 6.87
CA LYS A 42 1.94 -4.06 7.86
C LYS A 42 0.89 -3.93 8.97
N ASP A 43 0.74 -2.72 9.52
CA ASP A 43 -0.21 -2.49 10.61
C ASP A 43 -1.65 -2.73 10.17
N LEU A 44 -2.01 -2.28 8.97
CA LEU A 44 -3.35 -2.50 8.43
C LEU A 44 -3.66 -4.00 8.29
N PHE A 45 -2.73 -4.75 7.71
CA PHE A 45 -2.93 -6.19 7.54
C PHE A 45 -2.99 -6.91 8.88
N ASP A 46 -2.12 -6.54 9.85
CA ASP A 46 -2.15 -7.14 11.18
C ASP A 46 -3.49 -6.89 11.87
N ASN A 47 -4.05 -5.70 11.73
CA ASN A 47 -5.32 -5.34 12.34
C ASN A 47 -6.52 -6.02 11.68
N GLU A 48 -6.48 -6.17 10.34
CA GLU A 48 -7.63 -6.68 9.59
C GLU A 48 -7.66 -8.21 9.45
N ILE A 49 -6.51 -8.82 9.21
CA ILE A 49 -6.42 -10.26 8.96
C ILE A 49 -5.48 -10.98 9.91
N GLY A 50 -4.89 -10.28 10.87
CA GLY A 50 -3.98 -10.86 11.86
C GLY A 50 -2.58 -11.07 11.30
N GLU A 51 -1.64 -11.34 12.22
CA GLU A 51 -0.24 -11.52 11.88
C GLU A 51 -0.01 -12.67 10.89
N GLU A 52 -0.70 -13.78 11.10
CA GLU A 52 -0.57 -14.94 10.19
C GLU A 52 -1.02 -14.59 8.77
N GLY A 53 -2.16 -13.93 8.63
CA GLY A 53 -2.66 -13.49 7.33
C GLY A 53 -1.72 -12.52 6.66
N ARG A 54 -1.21 -11.57 7.43
CA ARG A 54 -0.24 -10.59 6.92
C ARG A 54 1.02 -11.27 6.39
N LYS A 55 1.56 -12.24 7.11
CA LYS A 55 2.75 -12.97 6.67
C LYS A 55 2.51 -13.71 5.36
N LEU A 56 1.33 -14.29 5.19
CA LEU A 56 0.95 -14.96 3.96
C LEU A 56 0.89 -13.99 2.78
N MET A 57 0.33 -12.80 2.99
CA MET A 57 0.25 -11.78 1.96
C MET A 57 1.63 -11.30 1.54
N PHE A 58 2.51 -11.06 2.51
CA PHE A 58 3.85 -10.54 2.23
C PHE A 58 4.76 -11.59 1.58
N LYS A 59 4.50 -12.85 1.82
CA LYS A 59 5.28 -13.94 1.23
C LYS A 59 5.29 -13.88 -0.30
N ASP A 60 4.16 -13.52 -0.89
CA ASP A 60 4.02 -13.46 -2.35
C ASP A 60 4.64 -12.20 -2.95
N LEU A 61 4.96 -11.20 -2.13
CA LEU A 61 5.53 -9.94 -2.59
C LEU A 61 7.06 -9.94 -2.58
N VAL A 62 7.68 -10.94 -2.00
CA VAL A 62 9.14 -10.97 -1.82
C VAL A 62 9.79 -11.96 -2.73
#